data_2473d86ecb9cb9c357d6fb0b0b763318
#
_entry.id   2473d86ecb9cb9c357d6fb0b0b763318
#
_cell.length_a   1.000
_cell.length_b   1.000
_cell.length_c   1.000
_cell.angle_alpha   90.00
_cell.angle_beta   90.00
_cell.angle_gamma   90.00
#
_symmetry.space_group_name_H-M   'P 1'
#
loop_
_entity.id
_entity.type
_entity.pdbx_description
1 polymer ?
#
loop_
_entity_poly.entity_id
_entity_poly.type
_entity_poly.pdbx_seq_one_letter_code
_entity_poly.pdbx_strand_id
1 'polypeptide(L)'
;MINILEVIKNFFKANQFYYDLMMGLGTTFIGFLIVLLVFGRKKLVISDKISVSVNQSRDRKIGEPAWKFKIVNKSLFIKFYNFDVKLYGINYITSADNTKTEHKKMIESLAGIRELGCYIPNFILKMIRKKNKDYAINFAYRPLTYHNLMELSKEFEVFELSVFATDSLTGRLHFVKKTFHPAIFVEGDFTNDGNLNEIKSSKIPDEVWKNYKKKQKKENLK
;
A
#
# COMPACT_ATOMS: atom_id res chain seq x y z
N MET A 1 20.42 53.75 12.24
CA MET A 1 20.37 52.31 11.96
C MET A 1 20.04 52.17 10.48
N ILE A 2 21.02 51.78 9.66
CA ILE A 2 20.81 51.66 8.21
C ILE A 2 19.88 50.41 8.01
N ASN A 3 18.77 50.65 7.35
CA ASN A 3 17.80 49.56 7.11
C ASN A 3 18.37 48.64 6.01
N ILE A 4 18.92 47.51 6.43
CA ILE A 4 19.57 46.52 5.54
C ILE A 4 18.66 46.14 4.36
N LEU A 5 17.34 46.01 4.60
CA LEU A 5 16.35 45.75 3.56
C LEU A 5 16.27 46.83 2.49
N GLU A 6 16.46 48.07 2.89
CA GLU A 6 16.42 49.22 1.97
C GLU A 6 17.68 49.29 1.09
N VAL A 7 18.84 48.97 1.68
CA VAL A 7 20.11 48.84 0.94
C VAL A 7 20.04 47.74 -0.10
N ILE A 8 19.54 46.57 0.28
CA ILE A 8 19.33 45.42 -0.62
C ILE A 8 18.36 45.78 -1.74
N LYS A 9 17.24 46.41 -1.42
CA LYS A 9 16.24 46.86 -2.41
C LYS A 9 16.79 47.86 -3.40
N ASN A 10 17.61 48.82 -2.93
CA ASN A 10 18.23 49.81 -3.78
C ASN A 10 19.34 49.20 -4.65
N PHE A 11 20.12 48.25 -4.13
CA PHE A 11 21.10 47.49 -4.89
C PHE A 11 20.45 46.71 -6.06
N PHE A 12 19.37 46.03 -5.81
CA PHE A 12 18.65 45.29 -6.86
C PHE A 12 17.92 46.22 -7.84
N LYS A 13 17.41 47.38 -7.41
CA LYS A 13 16.86 48.39 -8.33
C LYS A 13 17.92 48.96 -9.28
N ALA A 14 19.12 49.22 -8.79
CA ALA A 14 20.22 49.72 -9.61
C ALA A 14 20.72 48.66 -10.61
N ASN A 15 20.52 47.40 -10.33
CA ASN A 15 20.91 46.24 -11.15
C ASN A 15 19.70 45.41 -11.58
N GLN A 16 18.78 45.99 -12.32
CA GLN A 16 17.52 45.36 -12.76
C GLN A 16 17.75 43.99 -13.37
N PHE A 17 18.79 43.81 -14.17
CA PHE A 17 19.14 42.51 -14.77
C PHE A 17 19.41 41.42 -13.71
N TYR A 18 20.16 41.73 -12.67
CA TYR A 18 20.46 40.76 -11.59
C TYR A 18 19.24 40.46 -10.76
N TYR A 19 18.35 41.45 -10.55
CA TYR A 19 17.07 41.21 -9.87
C TYR A 19 16.19 40.23 -10.64
N ASP A 20 16.01 40.45 -11.94
CA ASP A 20 15.18 39.64 -12.81
C ASP A 20 15.77 38.20 -12.92
N LEU A 21 17.10 38.09 -13.00
CA LEU A 21 17.81 36.82 -13.00
C LEU A 21 17.56 36.02 -11.68
N MET A 22 17.72 36.68 -10.54
CA MET A 22 17.52 36.03 -9.22
C MET A 22 16.07 35.64 -9.01
N MET A 23 15.12 36.48 -9.44
CA MET A 23 13.69 36.14 -9.39
C MET A 23 13.35 34.98 -10.32
N GLY A 24 13.91 34.94 -11.53
CA GLY A 24 13.74 33.84 -12.47
C GLY A 24 14.31 32.53 -11.94
N LEU A 25 15.53 32.54 -11.39
CA LEU A 25 16.14 31.37 -10.76
C LEU A 25 15.35 30.91 -9.54
N GLY A 26 14.90 31.82 -8.69
CA GLY A 26 14.11 31.52 -7.50
C GLY A 26 12.78 30.85 -7.85
N THR A 27 12.05 31.39 -8.81
CA THR A 27 10.78 30.83 -9.27
C THR A 27 10.96 29.44 -9.92
N THR A 28 12.02 29.27 -10.73
CA THR A 28 12.36 28.00 -11.35
C THR A 28 12.72 26.95 -10.29
N PHE A 29 13.50 27.32 -9.28
CA PHE A 29 13.87 26.43 -8.18
C PHE A 29 12.66 26.00 -7.34
N ILE A 30 11.76 26.95 -7.02
CA ILE A 30 10.51 26.65 -6.33
C ILE A 30 9.64 25.70 -7.17
N GLY A 31 9.50 25.97 -8.47
CA GLY A 31 8.79 25.09 -9.41
C GLY A 31 9.39 23.69 -9.45
N PHE A 32 10.71 23.56 -9.50
CA PHE A 32 11.41 22.28 -9.46
C PHE A 32 11.19 21.55 -8.13
N LEU A 33 11.24 22.24 -6.99
CA LEU A 33 10.92 21.63 -5.68
C LEU A 33 9.48 21.10 -5.62
N ILE A 34 8.53 21.86 -6.16
CA ILE A 34 7.13 21.41 -6.23
C ILE A 34 7.03 20.14 -7.08
N VAL A 35 7.68 20.11 -8.25
CA VAL A 35 7.71 18.92 -9.10
C VAL A 35 8.34 17.74 -8.37
N LEU A 36 9.47 17.90 -7.69
CA LEU A 36 10.09 16.84 -6.90
C LEU A 36 9.18 16.34 -5.78
N LEU A 37 8.50 17.23 -5.06
CA LEU A 37 7.57 16.85 -3.99
C LEU A 37 6.35 16.08 -4.53
N VAL A 38 5.84 16.47 -5.70
CA VAL A 38 4.67 15.83 -6.32
C VAL A 38 5.04 14.50 -6.98
N PHE A 39 6.18 14.42 -7.67
CA PHE A 39 6.53 13.28 -8.51
C PHE A 39 7.63 12.37 -7.92
N GLY A 40 8.45 12.88 -7.00
CA GLY A 40 9.64 12.16 -6.49
C GLY A 40 9.38 11.09 -5.43
N ARG A 41 8.20 11.03 -4.80
CA ARG A 41 7.91 10.04 -3.74
C ARG A 41 7.23 8.79 -4.31
N LYS A 42 7.64 7.63 -3.80
CA LYS A 42 6.87 6.38 -3.99
C LYS A 42 5.45 6.61 -3.45
N LYS A 43 4.47 6.53 -4.33
CA LYS A 43 3.10 6.96 -4.06
C LYS A 43 2.28 5.86 -3.38
N LEU A 44 2.38 4.62 -3.91
CA LEU A 44 1.74 3.45 -3.32
C LEU A 44 2.76 2.63 -2.55
N VAL A 45 2.38 2.21 -1.35
CA VAL A 45 3.21 1.37 -0.48
C VAL A 45 2.36 0.24 0.06
N ILE A 46 2.91 -0.98 0.00
CA ILE A 46 2.30 -2.19 0.53
C ILE A 46 2.93 -2.47 1.90
N SER A 47 2.16 -2.96 2.86
CA SER A 47 2.65 -3.37 4.18
C SER A 47 3.75 -4.43 4.08
N ASP A 48 4.66 -4.47 5.07
CA ASP A 48 5.70 -5.49 5.15
C ASP A 48 5.19 -6.81 5.76
N LYS A 49 3.99 -6.79 6.36
CA LYS A 49 3.40 -7.90 7.06
C LYS A 49 2.08 -8.31 6.42
N ILE A 50 1.74 -9.58 6.56
CA ILE A 50 0.42 -10.11 6.26
C ILE A 50 -0.32 -10.26 7.58
N SER A 51 -1.47 -9.63 7.69
CA SER A 51 -2.35 -9.80 8.85
C SER A 51 -3.29 -10.97 8.61
N VAL A 52 -3.43 -11.82 9.62
CA VAL A 52 -4.41 -12.91 9.62
C VAL A 52 -5.48 -12.58 10.64
N SER A 53 -6.71 -12.38 10.20
CA SER A 53 -7.81 -12.05 11.10
C SER A 53 -9.13 -12.65 10.66
N VAL A 54 -10.08 -12.69 11.59
CA VAL A 54 -11.44 -13.13 11.31
C VAL A 54 -12.20 -12.02 10.60
N ASN A 55 -12.94 -12.39 9.56
CA ASN A 55 -13.73 -11.43 8.83
C ASN A 55 -14.96 -11.00 9.64
N GLN A 56 -15.10 -9.70 9.89
CA GLN A 56 -16.25 -9.08 10.54
C GLN A 56 -17.24 -8.42 9.57
N SER A 57 -17.11 -8.66 8.26
CA SER A 57 -18.01 -8.06 7.26
C SER A 57 -19.44 -8.55 7.45
N ARG A 58 -20.40 -7.62 7.50
CA ARG A 58 -21.84 -7.88 7.73
C ARG A 58 -22.46 -8.83 6.70
N ASP A 59 -21.91 -8.88 5.49
CA ASP A 59 -22.57 -9.56 4.35
C ASP A 59 -21.99 -10.92 4.00
N ARG A 60 -20.90 -11.37 4.65
CA ARG A 60 -20.26 -12.65 4.32
C ARG A 60 -19.80 -13.38 5.57
N LYS A 61 -20.28 -14.60 5.73
CA LYS A 61 -19.88 -15.66 6.69
C LYS A 61 -18.94 -15.17 7.82
N ILE A 62 -19.56 -14.68 8.88
CA ILE A 62 -18.88 -14.25 10.10
C ILE A 62 -18.04 -15.43 10.60
N GLY A 63 -16.74 -15.21 10.84
CA GLY A 63 -15.87 -16.17 11.50
C GLY A 63 -14.90 -16.93 10.59
N GLU A 64 -14.73 -16.56 9.32
CA GLU A 64 -13.69 -17.18 8.48
C GLU A 64 -12.38 -16.39 8.54
N PRO A 65 -11.23 -17.09 8.72
CA PRO A 65 -9.93 -16.43 8.68
C PRO A 65 -9.61 -15.96 7.26
N ALA A 66 -8.96 -14.81 7.16
CA ALA A 66 -8.52 -14.23 5.90
C ALA A 66 -7.13 -13.61 6.05
N TRP A 67 -6.33 -13.66 5.00
CA TRP A 67 -5.12 -12.84 4.90
C TRP A 67 -5.50 -11.44 4.48
N LYS A 68 -4.97 -10.46 5.17
CA LYS A 68 -5.18 -9.04 4.84
C LYS A 68 -3.85 -8.40 4.49
N PHE A 69 -3.88 -7.62 3.43
CA PHE A 69 -2.77 -6.82 2.92
C PHE A 69 -3.18 -5.36 2.98
N LYS A 70 -2.34 -4.52 3.53
CA LYS A 70 -2.60 -3.08 3.60
C LYS A 70 -1.84 -2.35 2.51
N ILE A 71 -2.56 -1.54 1.74
CA ILE A 71 -2.00 -0.65 0.71
C ILE A 71 -2.30 0.78 1.12
N VAL A 72 -1.28 1.62 1.11
CA VAL A 72 -1.38 3.03 1.51
C VAL A 72 -0.90 3.91 0.38
N ASN A 73 -1.70 4.92 0.05
CA ASN A 73 -1.28 6.01 -0.81
C ASN A 73 -0.55 7.06 0.04
N LYS A 74 0.72 7.27 -0.24
CA LYS A 74 1.56 8.31 0.41
C LYS A 74 1.71 9.59 -0.43
N SER A 75 0.97 9.72 -1.52
CA SER A 75 0.97 10.93 -2.33
C SER A 75 0.10 12.01 -1.71
N LEU A 76 0.60 13.24 -1.65
CA LEU A 76 -0.14 14.40 -1.14
C LEU A 76 -1.24 14.89 -2.09
N PHE A 77 -1.07 14.70 -3.40
CA PHE A 77 -1.92 15.32 -4.42
C PHE A 77 -2.55 14.35 -5.40
N ILE A 78 -2.14 13.08 -5.38
CA ILE A 78 -2.55 12.10 -6.38
C ILE A 78 -3.43 11.06 -5.72
N LYS A 79 -4.61 10.86 -6.26
CA LYS A 79 -5.48 9.73 -5.95
C LYS A 79 -5.15 8.57 -6.89
N PHE A 80 -5.50 7.37 -6.48
CA PHE A 80 -5.38 6.17 -7.29
C PHE A 80 -6.74 5.49 -7.44
N TYR A 81 -6.99 4.94 -8.61
CA TYR A 81 -8.20 4.23 -8.96
C TYR A 81 -7.90 3.02 -9.84
N ASN A 82 -8.91 2.21 -10.15
CA ASN A 82 -8.80 1.01 -10.99
C ASN A 82 -7.71 0.05 -10.49
N PHE A 83 -7.86 -0.39 -9.24
CA PHE A 83 -6.92 -1.34 -8.65
C PHE A 83 -7.11 -2.74 -9.25
N ASP A 84 -6.02 -3.31 -9.76
CA ASP A 84 -5.87 -4.72 -10.06
C ASP A 84 -4.78 -5.28 -9.12
N VAL A 85 -5.19 -6.13 -8.20
CA VAL A 85 -4.32 -6.70 -7.17
C VAL A 85 -4.23 -8.19 -7.38
N LYS A 86 -3.02 -8.69 -7.62
CA LYS A 86 -2.76 -10.10 -7.89
C LYS A 86 -1.86 -10.68 -6.81
N LEU A 87 -2.28 -11.81 -6.25
CA LEU A 87 -1.50 -12.60 -5.31
C LEU A 87 -0.89 -13.80 -6.04
N TYR A 88 0.41 -13.96 -5.91
CA TYR A 88 1.17 -15.06 -6.45
C TYR A 88 1.87 -15.86 -5.36
N GLY A 89 1.94 -17.17 -5.54
CA GLY A 89 2.85 -18.05 -4.82
C GLY A 89 4.09 -18.31 -5.67
N ILE A 90 5.24 -18.34 -5.06
CA ILE A 90 6.53 -18.49 -5.71
C ILE A 90 7.31 -19.60 -5.04
N ASN A 91 7.82 -20.52 -5.84
CA ASN A 91 8.80 -21.53 -5.45
C ASN A 91 10.07 -21.35 -6.28
N TYR A 92 11.23 -21.56 -5.68
CA TYR A 92 12.50 -21.51 -6.37
C TYR A 92 12.98 -22.93 -6.67
N ILE A 93 13.15 -23.25 -7.94
CA ILE A 93 13.70 -24.53 -8.38
C ILE A 93 15.16 -24.29 -8.69
N THR A 94 16.06 -25.01 -7.99
CA THR A 94 17.49 -24.97 -8.27
C THR A 94 17.82 -26.07 -9.27
N SER A 95 18.27 -25.71 -10.45
CA SER A 95 18.74 -26.65 -11.46
C SER A 95 20.10 -27.25 -11.10
N ALA A 96 20.50 -28.30 -11.80
CA ALA A 96 21.79 -29.00 -11.54
C ALA A 96 23.04 -28.11 -11.74
N ASP A 97 22.92 -27.03 -12.50
CA ASP A 97 23.93 -26.00 -12.75
C ASP A 97 23.91 -24.86 -11.72
N ASN A 98 23.20 -25.02 -10.59
CA ASN A 98 22.98 -24.00 -9.55
C ASN A 98 22.21 -22.74 -10.01
N THR A 99 21.60 -22.75 -11.18
CA THR A 99 20.68 -21.67 -11.57
C THR A 99 19.37 -21.80 -10.80
N LYS A 100 18.91 -20.69 -10.20
CA LYS A 100 17.61 -20.61 -9.53
C LYS A 100 16.58 -20.11 -10.52
N THR A 101 15.59 -20.95 -10.82
CA THR A 101 14.45 -20.59 -11.66
C THR A 101 13.24 -20.31 -10.76
N GLU A 102 12.60 -19.17 -11.00
CA GLU A 102 11.38 -18.77 -10.30
C GLU A 102 10.16 -19.45 -10.93
N HIS A 103 9.47 -20.29 -10.18
CA HIS A 103 8.19 -20.86 -10.57
C HIS A 103 7.05 -20.09 -9.89
N LYS A 104 6.37 -19.24 -10.67
CA LYS A 104 5.34 -18.32 -10.19
C LYS A 104 3.95 -18.81 -10.59
N LYS A 105 3.08 -19.02 -9.59
CA LYS A 105 1.68 -19.43 -9.78
C LYS A 105 0.76 -18.33 -9.25
N MET A 106 -0.18 -17.88 -10.08
CA MET A 106 -1.20 -16.94 -9.64
C MET A 106 -2.20 -17.67 -8.72
N ILE A 107 -2.36 -17.15 -7.50
CA ILE A 107 -3.30 -17.69 -6.51
C ILE A 107 -4.66 -17.03 -6.69
N GLU A 108 -4.69 -15.71 -6.77
CA GLU A 108 -5.94 -14.95 -6.92
C GLU A 108 -5.70 -13.60 -7.59
N SER A 109 -6.72 -13.13 -8.31
CA SER A 109 -6.80 -11.77 -8.83
C SER A 109 -7.96 -11.05 -8.15
N LEU A 110 -7.62 -10.00 -7.42
CA LEU A 110 -8.56 -9.15 -6.70
C LEU A 110 -8.78 -7.87 -7.50
N ALA A 111 -9.57 -7.96 -8.57
CA ALA A 111 -9.95 -6.77 -9.34
C ALA A 111 -11.01 -5.96 -8.60
N GLY A 112 -10.90 -4.65 -8.59
CA GLY A 112 -11.92 -3.81 -7.99
C GLY A 112 -11.79 -2.34 -8.36
N ILE A 113 -12.94 -1.73 -8.64
CA ILE A 113 -13.05 -0.27 -8.78
C ILE A 113 -13.05 0.30 -7.37
N ARG A 114 -11.88 0.62 -6.86
CA ARG A 114 -11.72 1.31 -5.58
C ARG A 114 -10.86 2.53 -5.79
N GLU A 115 -11.17 3.59 -5.08
CA GLU A 115 -10.41 4.82 -5.07
C GLU A 115 -9.64 4.91 -3.77
N LEU A 116 -8.35 5.23 -3.86
CA LEU A 116 -7.52 5.63 -2.73
C LEU A 116 -7.31 7.14 -2.79
N GLY A 117 -7.81 7.83 -1.78
CA GLY A 117 -7.63 9.28 -1.63
C GLY A 117 -6.16 9.67 -1.46
N CYS A 118 -5.91 10.98 -1.54
CA CYS A 118 -4.60 11.56 -1.24
C CYS A 118 -4.25 11.41 0.24
N TYR A 119 -2.96 11.27 0.52
CA TYR A 119 -2.47 11.33 1.89
C TYR A 119 -2.63 12.76 2.45
N ILE A 120 -3.38 12.90 3.52
CA ILE A 120 -3.49 14.17 4.25
C ILE A 120 -2.76 14.01 5.57
N PRO A 121 -1.71 14.83 5.84
CA PRO A 121 -0.99 14.79 7.11
C PRO A 121 -1.93 14.95 8.32
N ASN A 122 -1.64 14.24 9.41
CA ASN A 122 -2.50 14.21 10.59
C ASN A 122 -2.76 15.59 11.20
N PHE A 123 -1.80 16.52 11.12
CA PHE A 123 -1.99 17.87 11.64
C PHE A 123 -3.05 18.65 10.83
N ILE A 124 -3.10 18.47 9.50
CA ILE A 124 -4.13 19.06 8.65
C ILE A 124 -5.49 18.42 8.93
N LEU A 125 -5.53 17.08 9.08
CA LEU A 125 -6.77 16.36 9.43
C LEU A 125 -7.35 16.86 10.75
N LYS A 126 -6.50 17.15 11.74
CA LYS A 126 -6.94 17.73 13.02
C LYS A 126 -7.51 19.14 12.82
N MET A 127 -6.87 19.98 12.00
CA MET A 127 -7.36 21.34 11.71
C MET A 127 -8.73 21.36 11.05
N ILE A 128 -8.96 20.48 10.07
CA ILE A 128 -10.23 20.41 9.33
C ILE A 128 -11.27 19.51 9.97
N ARG A 129 -10.99 18.97 11.18
CA ARG A 129 -11.85 18.03 11.93
C ARG A 129 -12.34 16.82 11.12
N LYS A 130 -11.65 16.46 10.06
CA LYS A 130 -11.98 15.27 9.26
C LYS A 130 -11.35 14.02 9.85
N LYS A 131 -12.17 12.96 10.00
CA LYS A 131 -11.71 11.63 10.45
C LYS A 131 -11.43 10.68 9.29
N ASN A 132 -11.76 11.04 8.06
CA ASN A 132 -11.68 10.13 6.92
C ASN A 132 -10.24 9.91 6.47
N LYS A 133 -9.86 8.63 6.42
CA LYS A 133 -8.53 8.15 6.03
C LYS A 133 -8.65 7.30 4.77
N ASP A 134 -9.20 7.87 3.70
CA ASP A 134 -9.48 7.18 2.44
C ASP A 134 -8.22 6.82 1.63
N TYR A 135 -7.04 7.14 2.19
CA TYR A 135 -5.74 6.85 1.57
C TYR A 135 -5.16 5.47 1.92
N ALA A 136 -5.86 4.68 2.72
CA ALA A 136 -5.44 3.33 3.08
C ALA A 136 -6.57 2.32 2.81
N ILE A 137 -6.23 1.18 2.24
CA ILE A 137 -7.17 0.10 1.97
C ILE A 137 -6.59 -1.24 2.40
N ASN A 138 -7.43 -2.09 2.97
CA ASN A 138 -7.08 -3.47 3.30
C ASN A 138 -7.73 -4.41 2.28
N PHE A 139 -6.92 -5.17 1.58
CA PHE A 139 -7.36 -6.26 0.72
C PHE A 139 -7.38 -7.55 1.53
N ALA A 140 -8.51 -8.26 1.50
CA ALA A 140 -8.67 -9.54 2.17
C ALA A 140 -8.67 -10.65 1.12
N TYR A 141 -7.70 -11.56 1.22
CA TYR A 141 -7.68 -12.82 0.49
C TYR A 141 -8.35 -13.90 1.32
N ARG A 142 -9.26 -14.61 0.70
CA ARG A 142 -9.94 -15.78 1.26
C ARG A 142 -9.88 -16.88 0.23
N PRO A 143 -9.31 -18.03 0.57
CA PRO A 143 -9.32 -19.15 -0.34
C PRO A 143 -10.78 -19.57 -0.61
N LEU A 144 -11.16 -19.56 -1.87
CA LEU A 144 -12.51 -19.91 -2.29
C LEU A 144 -12.77 -21.41 -2.24
N THR A 145 -11.73 -22.22 -2.45
CA THR A 145 -11.82 -23.68 -2.52
C THR A 145 -10.53 -24.33 -2.07
N TYR A 146 -10.63 -25.47 -1.37
CA TYR A 146 -9.65 -26.55 -1.18
C TYR A 146 -8.37 -26.26 -0.37
N HIS A 147 -7.91 -25.03 -0.20
CA HIS A 147 -6.66 -24.77 0.52
C HIS A 147 -6.92 -23.99 1.81
N ASN A 148 -6.53 -24.60 2.91
CA ASN A 148 -6.36 -23.87 4.17
C ASN A 148 -5.25 -22.84 3.97
N LEU A 149 -5.42 -21.62 4.50
CA LEU A 149 -4.41 -20.57 4.47
C LEU A 149 -3.03 -21.05 4.93
N MET A 150 -3.00 -21.94 5.93
CA MET A 150 -1.77 -22.54 6.46
C MET A 150 -1.18 -23.60 5.54
N GLU A 151 -1.97 -24.27 4.71
CA GLU A 151 -1.48 -25.21 3.69
C GLU A 151 -0.85 -24.46 2.52
N LEU A 152 -1.46 -23.38 2.08
CA LEU A 152 -0.85 -22.47 1.10
C LEU A 152 0.52 -21.96 1.57
N SER A 153 0.66 -21.64 2.86
CA SER A 153 1.95 -21.20 3.40
C SER A 153 3.04 -22.26 3.39
N LYS A 154 2.66 -23.56 3.23
CA LYS A 154 3.59 -24.67 3.07
C LYS A 154 3.85 -25.02 1.61
N GLU A 155 2.91 -24.68 0.71
CA GLU A 155 3.03 -24.93 -0.73
C GLU A 155 4.04 -24.01 -1.40
N PHE A 156 4.16 -22.76 -0.91
CA PHE A 156 5.01 -21.73 -1.51
C PHE A 156 6.05 -21.21 -0.54
N GLU A 157 7.27 -21.00 -1.03
CA GLU A 157 8.37 -20.42 -0.26
C GLU A 157 8.16 -18.91 -0.01
N VAL A 158 7.57 -18.22 -0.99
CA VAL A 158 7.37 -16.78 -0.97
C VAL A 158 6.02 -16.44 -1.57
N PHE A 159 5.37 -15.42 -1.04
CA PHE A 159 4.20 -14.80 -1.66
C PHE A 159 4.58 -13.44 -2.26
N GLU A 160 4.03 -13.12 -3.41
CA GLU A 160 4.17 -11.79 -4.03
C GLU A 160 2.80 -11.17 -4.24
N LEU A 161 2.62 -9.98 -3.69
CA LEU A 161 1.47 -9.14 -3.99
C LEU A 161 1.88 -8.11 -5.05
N SER A 162 1.26 -8.19 -6.21
CA SER A 162 1.42 -7.23 -7.32
C SER A 162 0.20 -6.33 -7.38
N VAL A 163 0.42 -5.01 -7.34
CA VAL A 163 -0.63 -4.00 -7.34
C VAL A 163 -0.45 -3.09 -8.53
N PHE A 164 -1.46 -3.02 -9.37
CA PHE A 164 -1.58 -2.06 -10.46
C PHE A 164 -2.67 -1.05 -10.10
N ALA A 165 -2.41 0.22 -10.35
CA ALA A 165 -3.40 1.27 -10.13
C ALA A 165 -3.13 2.46 -11.06
N THR A 166 -4.18 3.17 -11.46
CA THR A 166 -4.08 4.35 -12.32
C THR A 166 -4.06 5.61 -11.47
N ASP A 167 -3.15 6.53 -11.72
CA ASP A 167 -3.13 7.81 -11.03
C ASP A 167 -4.12 8.82 -11.64
N SER A 168 -4.74 9.63 -10.79
CA SER A 168 -5.77 10.58 -11.19
C SER A 168 -5.24 11.83 -11.89
N LEU A 169 -3.93 12.10 -11.80
CA LEU A 169 -3.35 13.32 -12.35
C LEU A 169 -2.90 13.13 -13.80
N THR A 170 -2.24 12.00 -14.07
CA THR A 170 -1.65 11.73 -15.40
C THR A 170 -2.33 10.61 -16.16
N GLY A 171 -3.22 9.85 -15.52
CA GLY A 171 -3.80 8.63 -16.08
C GLY A 171 -2.80 7.48 -16.25
N ARG A 172 -1.59 7.59 -15.70
CA ARG A 172 -0.57 6.56 -15.84
C ARG A 172 -0.85 5.39 -14.94
N LEU A 173 -0.52 4.20 -15.45
CA LEU A 173 -0.53 2.97 -14.67
C LEU A 173 0.71 2.92 -13.79
N HIS A 174 0.48 2.74 -12.49
CA HIS A 174 1.52 2.51 -11.49
C HIS A 174 1.54 1.05 -11.10
N PHE A 175 2.74 0.50 -11.01
CA PHE A 175 2.97 -0.87 -10.59
C PHE A 175 3.82 -0.88 -9.32
N VAL A 176 3.35 -1.59 -8.30
CA VAL A 176 4.09 -1.84 -7.06
C VAL A 176 3.97 -3.32 -6.72
N LYS A 177 5.08 -3.93 -6.35
CA LYS A 177 5.11 -5.31 -5.88
C LYS A 177 5.77 -5.42 -4.52
N LYS A 178 5.35 -6.41 -3.76
CA LYS A 178 5.92 -6.75 -2.45
C LYS A 178 5.97 -8.25 -2.28
N THR A 179 7.11 -8.75 -1.86
CA THR A 179 7.32 -10.16 -1.52
C THR A 179 7.20 -10.37 -0.02
N PHE A 180 6.61 -11.50 0.37
CA PHE A 180 6.36 -11.89 1.75
C PHE A 180 6.86 -13.31 1.98
N HIS A 181 7.59 -13.51 3.05
CA HIS A 181 7.92 -14.84 3.54
C HIS A 181 6.82 -15.33 4.50
N PRO A 182 6.50 -16.63 4.53
CA PRO A 182 5.46 -17.16 5.42
C PRO A 182 5.65 -16.85 6.91
N ALA A 183 6.90 -16.61 7.32
CA ALA A 183 7.23 -16.29 8.73
C ALA A 183 6.73 -14.92 9.22
N ILE A 184 6.28 -14.04 8.32
CA ILE A 184 5.84 -12.67 8.68
C ILE A 184 4.33 -12.53 8.85
N PHE A 185 3.60 -13.63 8.96
CA PHE A 185 2.19 -13.61 9.29
C PHE A 185 1.97 -13.18 10.73
N VAL A 186 1.08 -12.22 10.95
CA VAL A 186 0.74 -11.69 12.26
C VAL A 186 -0.75 -11.77 12.50
N GLU A 187 -1.15 -12.41 13.60
CA GLU A 187 -2.57 -12.45 13.99
C GLU A 187 -3.05 -11.08 14.45
N GLY A 188 -4.15 -10.61 13.88
CA GLY A 188 -4.77 -9.34 14.22
C GLY A 188 -5.24 -8.55 13.01
N ASP A 189 -5.77 -7.37 13.23
CA ASP A 189 -6.24 -6.46 12.19
C ASP A 189 -5.32 -5.25 12.03
N PHE A 190 -5.10 -4.83 10.80
CA PHE A 190 -4.44 -3.55 10.56
C PHE A 190 -5.21 -2.40 11.18
N THR A 191 -4.49 -1.50 11.84
CA THR A 191 -5.10 -0.25 12.32
C THR A 191 -5.58 0.59 11.14
N ASN A 192 -6.68 1.32 11.34
CA ASN A 192 -7.26 2.20 10.31
C ASN A 192 -6.51 3.53 10.17
N ASP A 193 -5.39 3.68 10.86
CA ASP A 193 -4.52 4.85 10.74
C ASP A 193 -3.53 4.68 9.59
N GLY A 194 -2.77 5.74 9.30
CA GLY A 194 -1.79 5.75 8.21
C GLY A 194 -0.54 4.91 8.46
N ASN A 195 -0.45 4.22 9.60
CA ASN A 195 0.66 3.34 9.95
C ASN A 195 0.58 2.06 9.12
N LEU A 196 1.56 1.86 8.24
CA LEU A 196 1.55 0.80 7.25
C LEU A 196 1.60 -0.60 7.88
N ASN A 197 2.41 -0.75 8.93
CA ASN A 197 2.75 -2.05 9.53
C ASN A 197 2.16 -2.27 10.92
N GLU A 198 1.31 -1.36 11.39
CA GLU A 198 0.68 -1.48 12.69
C GLU A 198 -0.51 -2.43 12.64
N ILE A 199 -0.39 -3.53 13.36
CA ILE A 199 -1.42 -4.55 13.49
C ILE A 199 -1.86 -4.55 14.96
N LYS A 200 -3.17 -4.38 15.15
CA LYS A 200 -3.80 -4.56 16.46
C LYS A 200 -3.92 -6.05 16.71
N SER A 201 -3.06 -6.58 17.55
CA SER A 201 -3.06 -8.02 17.85
C SER A 201 -4.43 -8.43 18.41
N SER A 202 -5.03 -9.41 17.78
CA SER A 202 -6.22 -10.10 18.28
C SER A 202 -6.07 -11.56 17.94
N LYS A 203 -5.93 -12.38 18.97
CA LYS A 203 -5.82 -13.82 18.79
C LYS A 203 -7.10 -14.39 18.17
N ILE A 204 -6.96 -15.16 17.11
CA ILE A 204 -8.11 -15.83 16.50
C ILE A 204 -8.51 -16.98 17.42
N PRO A 205 -9.79 -17.06 17.86
CA PRO A 205 -10.24 -18.16 18.71
C PRO A 205 -10.02 -19.53 18.05
N ASP A 206 -9.56 -20.50 18.84
CA ASP A 206 -9.30 -21.86 18.35
C ASP A 206 -10.54 -22.53 17.72
N GLU A 207 -11.73 -22.15 18.19
CA GLU A 207 -13.01 -22.60 17.63
C GLU A 207 -13.20 -22.17 16.17
N VAL A 208 -12.76 -20.97 15.82
CA VAL A 208 -12.82 -20.48 14.44
C VAL A 208 -11.97 -21.33 13.51
N TRP A 209 -10.76 -21.69 13.95
CA TRP A 209 -9.88 -22.58 13.21
C TRP A 209 -10.45 -24.00 13.10
N LYS A 210 -11.04 -24.53 14.17
CA LYS A 210 -11.70 -25.85 14.14
C LYS A 210 -12.89 -25.88 13.19
N ASN A 211 -13.73 -24.85 13.21
CA ASN A 211 -14.89 -24.73 12.33
C ASN A 211 -14.49 -24.57 10.87
N TYR A 212 -13.46 -23.76 10.61
CA TYR A 212 -12.91 -23.57 9.28
C TYR A 212 -12.39 -24.91 8.69
N LYS A 213 -11.61 -25.69 9.45
CA LYS A 213 -11.11 -27.01 9.05
C LYS A 213 -12.24 -28.02 8.80
N LYS A 214 -13.29 -28.04 9.65
CA LYS A 214 -14.45 -28.93 9.47
C LYS A 214 -15.21 -28.61 8.18
N LYS A 215 -15.35 -27.35 7.85
CA LYS A 215 -16.05 -26.91 6.65
C LYS A 215 -15.28 -27.31 5.39
N GLN A 216 -13.98 -27.12 5.38
CA GLN A 216 -13.11 -27.52 4.25
C GLN A 216 -13.17 -29.04 4.01
N LYS A 217 -13.15 -29.87 5.08
CA LYS A 217 -13.32 -31.30 4.92
C LYS A 217 -14.65 -31.69 4.26
N LYS A 218 -15.73 -30.98 4.55
CA LYS A 218 -17.04 -31.22 3.92
C LYS A 218 -17.10 -30.76 2.45
N GLU A 219 -16.40 -29.73 2.10
CA GLU A 219 -16.33 -29.22 0.72
C GLU A 219 -15.44 -30.11 -0.17
N ASN A 220 -14.40 -30.73 0.41
CA ASN A 220 -13.52 -31.69 -0.29
C ASN A 220 -14.14 -33.09 -0.51
N LEU A 221 -15.27 -33.39 0.12
CA LEU A 221 -16.00 -34.65 0.00
C LEU A 221 -17.19 -34.55 -0.97
N LYS A 222 -17.40 -33.41 -1.59
CA LYS A 222 -18.39 -33.18 -2.66
C LYS A 222 -17.69 -33.04 -4.01
#